data_c02fba1984caa250d202492013bde6bd
#
_entry.id   c02fba1984caa250d202492013bde6bd
#
_cell.length_a   1.000
_cell.length_b   1.000
_cell.length_c   1.000
_cell.angle_alpha   90.00
_cell.angle_beta   90.00
_cell.angle_gamma   90.00
#
_symmetry.space_group_name_H-M   'P 1'
#
loop_
_entity.id
_entity.type
_entity.pdbx_description
1 polymer ?
#
loop_
_entity_poly.entity_id
_entity_poly.type
_entity_poly.pdbx_seq_one_letter_code
_entity_poly.pdbx_strand_id
1 'polypeptide(L)'
;MPKENAKKIIYIAYPYTHDDPVENTHSAMQIANTLVELELIPYIPHLNLLWHLVYPRPAMFWYEQDIHFLKKCDALLRMGGESGGADNEILVAQANKIPVFYSFEELKKW
;
A
#
# COMPACT_ATOMS: atom_id res chain seq x y z
N MET A 1 5.43 -0.31 26.30
CA MET A 1 4.74 -1.33 25.48
C MET A 1 5.73 -2.32 24.93
N PRO A 2 5.50 -3.60 25.17
CA PRO A 2 6.37 -4.60 24.58
C PRO A 2 6.27 -4.57 23.05
N LYS A 3 7.41 -4.67 22.39
CA LYS A 3 7.44 -4.60 20.92
C LYS A 3 6.78 -5.80 20.26
N GLU A 4 6.80 -6.96 20.92
CA GLU A 4 6.14 -8.16 20.39
C GLU A 4 4.64 -8.00 20.24
N ASN A 5 4.03 -6.98 20.90
CA ASN A 5 2.61 -6.70 20.78
C ASN A 5 2.32 -5.64 19.74
N ALA A 6 3.34 -5.07 19.12
CA ALA A 6 3.14 -4.05 18.09
C ALA A 6 2.56 -4.68 16.83
N LYS A 7 1.55 -4.01 16.25
CA LYS A 7 0.94 -4.46 15.01
C LYS A 7 1.88 -4.19 13.84
N LYS A 8 1.80 -5.04 12.84
CA LYS A 8 2.60 -4.89 11.63
C LYS A 8 1.94 -3.93 10.65
N ILE A 9 2.75 -3.18 9.96
CA ILE A 9 2.30 -2.17 8.98
C ILE A 9 2.38 -2.77 7.59
N ILE A 10 1.26 -2.74 6.86
CA ILE A 10 1.14 -3.34 5.54
C ILE A 10 0.92 -2.24 4.51
N TYR A 11 1.82 -2.14 3.54
CA TYR A 11 1.69 -1.20 2.43
C TYR A 11 0.77 -1.82 1.38
N ILE A 12 -0.29 -1.10 1.01
CA ILE A 12 -1.24 -1.57 0.00
C ILE A 12 -0.76 -1.12 -1.38
N ALA A 13 -0.29 -2.07 -2.19
CA ALA A 13 0.10 -1.82 -3.58
C ALA A 13 -1.06 -2.25 -4.48
N TYR A 14 -1.82 -1.27 -4.97
CA TYR A 14 -3.04 -1.47 -5.75
C TYR A 14 -3.06 -0.45 -6.88
N PRO A 15 -3.66 -0.75 -8.04
CA PRO A 15 -3.75 0.23 -9.12
C PRO A 15 -4.31 1.55 -8.64
N TYR A 16 -3.78 2.66 -9.14
CA TYR A 16 -4.22 3.99 -8.77
C TYR A 16 -4.79 4.75 -9.96
N THR A 17 -3.97 5.03 -10.97
CA THR A 17 -4.40 5.83 -12.11
C THR A 17 -5.00 5.01 -13.25
N HIS A 18 -4.79 3.70 -13.27
CA HIS A 18 -5.35 2.85 -14.31
C HIS A 18 -6.87 2.79 -14.13
N ASP A 19 -7.61 3.14 -15.16
CA ASP A 19 -9.07 3.30 -15.17
C ASP A 19 -9.50 4.51 -14.33
N ASP A 20 -10.05 4.32 -13.14
CA ASP A 20 -10.61 5.40 -12.33
C ASP A 20 -9.92 5.50 -10.96
N PRO A 21 -9.16 6.58 -10.71
CA PRO A 21 -8.47 6.73 -9.43
C PRO A 21 -9.41 6.76 -8.22
N VAL A 22 -10.63 7.28 -8.36
CA VAL A 22 -11.58 7.35 -7.25
C VAL A 22 -12.07 5.94 -6.90
N GLU A 23 -12.44 5.15 -7.90
CA GLU A 23 -12.86 3.77 -7.67
C GLU A 23 -11.72 2.91 -7.14
N ASN A 24 -10.51 3.13 -7.66
CA ASN A 24 -9.33 2.41 -7.18
C ASN A 24 -9.04 2.74 -5.72
N THR A 25 -9.20 4.00 -5.34
CA THR A 25 -9.04 4.42 -3.95
C THR A 25 -10.09 3.74 -3.06
N HIS A 26 -11.33 3.68 -3.52
CA HIS A 26 -12.39 2.99 -2.77
C HIS A 26 -12.03 1.51 -2.56
N SER A 27 -11.56 0.85 -3.60
CA SER A 27 -11.16 -0.56 -3.51
C SER A 27 -9.98 -0.75 -2.54
N ALA A 28 -9.00 0.16 -2.58
CA ALA A 28 -7.88 0.10 -1.66
C ALA A 28 -8.34 0.28 -0.22
N MET A 29 -9.34 1.14 0.01
CA MET A 29 -9.90 1.32 1.35
C MET A 29 -10.64 0.08 1.83
N GLN A 30 -11.29 -0.65 0.94
CA GLN A 30 -11.92 -1.93 1.30
C GLN A 30 -10.87 -2.95 1.75
N ILE A 31 -9.75 -3.01 1.04
CA ILE A 31 -8.63 -3.87 1.43
C ILE A 31 -8.12 -3.45 2.82
N ALA A 32 -7.98 -2.15 3.04
CA ALA A 32 -7.52 -1.62 4.31
C ALA A 32 -8.45 -2.02 5.46
N ASN A 33 -9.76 -1.98 5.24
CA ASN A 33 -10.72 -2.39 6.26
C ASN A 33 -10.54 -3.85 6.64
N THR A 34 -10.27 -4.72 5.66
CA THR A 34 -9.99 -6.13 5.95
C THR A 34 -8.71 -6.27 6.76
N LEU A 35 -7.67 -5.50 6.43
CA LEU A 35 -6.43 -5.54 7.18
C LEU A 35 -6.64 -5.11 8.64
N VAL A 36 -7.45 -4.08 8.87
CA VAL A 36 -7.78 -3.63 10.22
C VAL A 36 -8.45 -4.75 11.01
N GLU A 37 -9.37 -5.49 10.38
CA GLU A 37 -10.03 -6.61 11.03
C GLU A 37 -9.06 -7.75 11.36
N LEU A 38 -7.97 -7.87 10.60
CA LEU A 38 -6.91 -8.83 10.87
C LEU A 38 -5.88 -8.30 11.87
N GLU A 39 -6.17 -7.16 12.50
CA GLU A 39 -5.31 -6.50 13.48
C GLU A 39 -3.97 -6.06 12.90
N LEU A 40 -3.99 -5.63 11.63
CA LEU A 40 -2.85 -5.07 10.93
C LEU A 40 -3.07 -3.58 10.72
N ILE A 41 -2.00 -2.83 10.46
CA ILE A 41 -2.09 -1.40 10.19
C ILE A 41 -1.88 -1.18 8.70
N PRO A 42 -2.91 -0.74 7.96
CA PRO A 42 -2.76 -0.51 6.53
C PRO A 42 -2.14 0.86 6.24
N TYR A 43 -1.24 0.93 5.27
CA TYR A 43 -0.84 2.17 4.65
C TYR A 43 -1.49 2.25 3.27
N ILE A 44 -2.26 3.30 3.02
CA ILE A 44 -3.06 3.48 1.80
C ILE A 44 -2.50 4.66 1.01
N PRO A 45 -1.59 4.43 0.04
CA PRO A 45 -1.04 5.55 -0.76
C PRO A 45 -2.12 6.36 -1.47
N HIS A 46 -3.21 5.71 -1.83
CA HIS A 46 -4.34 6.30 -2.56
C HIS A 46 -4.98 7.49 -1.83
N LEU A 47 -4.81 7.59 -0.52
CA LEU A 47 -5.37 8.70 0.25
C LEU A 47 -4.71 10.03 -0.10
N ASN A 48 -3.57 10.01 -0.79
CA ASN A 48 -2.93 11.22 -1.29
C ASN A 48 -3.75 11.90 -2.40
N LEU A 49 -4.76 11.21 -2.96
CA LEU A 49 -5.60 11.79 -4.01
C LEU A 49 -6.24 13.10 -3.57
N LEU A 50 -6.83 13.14 -2.39
CA LEU A 50 -7.49 14.37 -1.92
C LEU A 50 -6.48 15.51 -1.77
N TRP A 51 -5.32 15.21 -1.20
CA TRP A 51 -4.25 16.20 -1.06
C TRP A 51 -3.82 16.73 -2.43
N HIS A 52 -3.65 15.83 -3.40
CA HIS A 52 -3.26 16.21 -4.76
C HIS A 52 -4.32 17.08 -5.43
N LEU A 53 -5.60 16.83 -5.19
CA LEU A 53 -6.67 17.64 -5.78
C LEU A 53 -6.63 19.07 -5.27
N VAL A 54 -6.22 19.28 -4.02
CA VAL A 54 -6.14 20.61 -3.42
C VAL A 54 -4.81 21.30 -3.76
N TYR A 55 -3.72 20.56 -3.70
CA TYR A 55 -2.37 21.04 -3.97
C TYR A 55 -1.69 20.12 -4.98
N PRO A 56 -2.01 20.28 -6.28
CA PRO A 56 -1.49 19.35 -7.29
C PRO A 56 0.03 19.40 -7.42
N ARG A 57 0.62 18.23 -7.56
CA ARG A 57 2.07 18.04 -7.74
C ARG A 57 2.31 16.97 -8.78
N PRO A 58 3.52 16.92 -9.39
CA PRO A 58 3.83 15.87 -10.35
C PRO A 58 3.71 14.48 -9.72
N ALA A 59 3.33 13.49 -10.52
CA ALA A 59 3.17 12.12 -10.03
C ALA A 59 4.43 11.61 -9.32
N MET A 60 5.61 11.99 -9.79
CA MET A 60 6.87 11.58 -9.19
C MET A 60 7.00 12.03 -7.73
N PHE A 61 6.43 13.20 -7.38
CA PHE A 61 6.45 13.66 -6.00
C PHE A 61 5.74 12.68 -5.07
N TRP A 62 4.52 12.27 -5.46
CA TRP A 62 3.73 11.34 -4.65
C TRP A 62 4.39 9.97 -4.58
N TYR A 63 4.93 9.52 -5.72
CA TYR A 63 5.60 8.24 -5.78
C TYR A 63 6.81 8.20 -4.83
N GLU A 64 7.66 9.22 -4.85
CA GLU A 64 8.82 9.27 -3.99
C GLU A 64 8.44 9.30 -2.51
N GLN A 65 7.37 10.04 -2.16
CA GLN A 65 6.87 10.07 -0.81
C GLN A 65 6.41 8.69 -0.36
N ASP A 66 5.64 8.02 -1.22
CA ASP A 66 5.13 6.69 -0.92
C ASP A 66 6.26 5.68 -0.74
N ILE A 67 7.33 5.79 -1.53
CA ILE A 67 8.47 4.90 -1.39
C ILE A 67 9.15 5.06 -0.02
N HIS A 68 9.23 6.28 0.48
CA HIS A 68 9.77 6.50 1.82
C HIS A 68 8.92 5.79 2.89
N PHE A 69 7.60 5.83 2.75
CA PHE A 69 6.71 5.11 3.68
C PHE A 69 6.81 3.60 3.50
N LEU A 70 6.89 3.14 2.26
CA LEU A 70 7.03 1.71 1.98
C LEU A 70 8.24 1.12 2.72
N LYS A 71 9.36 1.83 2.72
CA LYS A 71 10.58 1.37 3.38
C LYS A 71 10.42 1.23 4.89
N LYS A 72 9.38 1.83 5.47
CA LYS A 72 9.07 1.71 6.90
C LYS A 72 8.02 0.66 7.20
N CYS A 73 7.43 0.07 6.18
CA CYS A 73 6.40 -0.95 6.36
C CYS A 73 7.02 -2.32 6.61
N ASP A 74 6.24 -3.20 7.23
CA ASP A 74 6.69 -4.56 7.53
C ASP A 74 6.45 -5.51 6.36
N ALA A 75 5.49 -5.21 5.50
CA ALA A 75 5.17 -6.03 4.32
C ALA A 75 4.45 -5.20 3.28
N LEU A 76 4.40 -5.73 2.05
CA LEU A 76 3.63 -5.15 0.96
C LEU A 76 2.59 -6.16 0.51
N LEU A 77 1.34 -5.71 0.38
CA LEU A 77 0.25 -6.53 -0.16
C LEU A 77 -0.10 -6.01 -1.56
N ARG A 78 0.18 -6.82 -2.58
CA ARG A 78 -0.09 -6.48 -3.98
C ARG A 78 -1.40 -7.12 -4.41
N MET A 79 -2.42 -6.31 -4.68
CA MET A 79 -3.72 -6.78 -5.14
C MET A 79 -4.20 -5.95 -6.31
N GLY A 80 -5.28 -6.40 -6.95
CA GLY A 80 -5.85 -5.72 -8.09
C GLY A 80 -5.23 -6.14 -9.41
N GLY A 81 -5.59 -5.42 -10.48
CA GLY A 81 -5.17 -5.73 -11.83
C GLY A 81 -3.81 -5.14 -12.20
N GLU A 82 -3.63 -4.87 -13.48
CA GLU A 82 -2.40 -4.31 -13.99
C GLU A 82 -2.11 -2.94 -13.41
N SER A 83 -0.85 -2.71 -13.02
CA SER A 83 -0.40 -1.42 -12.53
C SER A 83 1.12 -1.37 -12.57
N GLY A 84 1.68 -0.54 -13.44
CA GLY A 84 3.12 -0.34 -13.49
C GLY A 84 3.66 0.23 -12.18
N GLY A 85 2.91 1.13 -11.54
CA GLY A 85 3.31 1.70 -10.27
C GLY A 85 3.34 0.66 -9.16
N ALA A 86 2.28 -0.16 -9.04
CA ALA A 86 2.23 -1.21 -8.03
C ALA A 86 3.33 -2.26 -8.26
N ASP A 87 3.58 -2.61 -9.51
CA ASP A 87 4.63 -3.58 -9.84
C ASP A 87 6.01 -3.01 -9.50
N ASN A 88 6.21 -1.71 -9.71
CA ASN A 88 7.46 -1.06 -9.36
C ASN A 88 7.68 -1.02 -7.84
N GLU A 89 6.61 -0.87 -7.10
CA GLU A 89 6.67 -0.93 -5.63
C GLU A 89 7.09 -2.31 -5.13
N ILE A 90 6.70 -3.37 -5.85
CA ILE A 90 7.17 -4.72 -5.52
C ILE A 90 8.69 -4.79 -5.63
N LEU A 91 9.26 -4.21 -6.70
CA LEU A 91 10.71 -4.23 -6.89
C LEU A 91 11.42 -3.48 -5.76
N VAL A 92 10.86 -2.35 -5.33
CA VAL A 92 11.42 -1.58 -4.21
C VAL A 92 11.36 -2.40 -2.92
N ALA A 93 10.23 -3.05 -2.66
CA ALA A 93 10.06 -3.88 -1.47
C ALA A 93 11.10 -5.00 -1.45
N GLN A 94 11.26 -5.69 -2.58
CA GLN A 94 12.21 -6.79 -2.68
C GLN A 94 13.65 -6.30 -2.46
N ALA A 95 14.01 -5.14 -3.03
CA ALA A 95 15.33 -4.57 -2.85
C ALA A 95 15.61 -4.19 -1.40
N ASN A 96 14.59 -3.93 -0.61
CA ASN A 96 14.69 -3.56 0.80
C ASN A 96 14.36 -4.74 1.75
N LYS A 97 14.26 -5.95 1.20
CA LYS A 97 13.97 -7.17 1.97
C LYS A 97 12.64 -7.11 2.72
N ILE A 98 11.66 -6.44 2.12
CA ILE A 98 10.31 -6.36 2.65
C ILE A 98 9.50 -7.45 1.97
N PRO A 99 8.89 -8.38 2.73
CA PRO A 99 8.12 -9.47 2.11
C PRO A 99 6.92 -8.95 1.33
N VAL A 100 6.63 -9.63 0.21
CA VAL A 100 5.52 -9.28 -0.67
C VAL A 100 4.50 -10.40 -0.64
N PHE A 101 3.23 -10.03 -0.42
CA PHE A 101 2.13 -10.98 -0.38
C PHE A 101 1.09 -10.60 -1.44
N TYR A 102 0.35 -11.58 -1.90
CA TYR A 102 -0.62 -11.40 -2.99
C TYR A 102 -2.05 -11.73 -2.57
N SER A 103 -2.25 -12.12 -1.30
CA SER A 103 -3.58 -12.43 -0.80
C SER A 103 -3.63 -12.27 0.71
N PHE A 104 -4.86 -12.13 1.24
CA PHE A 104 -5.05 -12.11 2.69
C PHE A 104 -4.66 -13.44 3.32
N GLU A 105 -4.85 -14.54 2.60
CA GLU A 105 -4.50 -15.86 3.12
C GLU A 105 -3.00 -15.99 3.37
N GLU A 106 -2.19 -15.45 2.47
CA GLU A 106 -0.75 -15.44 2.67
C GLU A 106 -0.36 -14.61 3.89
N LEU A 107 -0.99 -13.45 4.05
CA LEU A 107 -0.75 -12.60 5.22
C LEU A 107 -1.10 -13.30 6.52
N LYS A 108 -2.21 -14.01 6.55
CA LYS A 108 -2.64 -14.73 7.75
C LYS A 108 -1.65 -15.79 8.19
N LYS A 109 -0.93 -16.37 7.25
CA LYS A 109 0.06 -17.42 7.54
C LYS A 109 1.42 -16.87 7.94
N TRP A 110 1.61 -15.60 7.73
CA TRP A 110 2.87 -14.90 8.02
C TRP A 110 2.85 -14.37 9.46
#